data_b15eb40de866427f430c9cb692191276
#
_entry.id   b15eb40de866427f430c9cb692191276
#
_cell.length_a   1.000
_cell.length_b   1.000
_cell.length_c   1.000
_cell.angle_alpha   90.00
_cell.angle_beta   90.00
_cell.angle_gamma   90.00
#
_symmetry.space_group_name_H-M   'P 1'
#
loop_
_entity.id
_entity.type
_entity.pdbx_description
1 polymer ?
#
loop_
_entity_poly.entity_id
_entity_poly.type
_entity_poly.pdbx_seq_one_letter_code
_entity_poly.pdbx_strand_id
1 'polypeptide(L)'
;MPNAVVTLKKGAGRTLKQGGPWIYDNEVESIMGSFTEGDIVLVHDFDGYPLGRGFVNRNSKLTVRMMTRDRDTEVDESFLRMRVKNAWEYRKKVMDDISSCRVIFGEADFLPGLVVDKFADVLVVESLALGIDRFKGMIVDILKELMEADGIHIRGVYERSDAKVREQEGMERIKGFIGEPFDTKVEIVENGVRYYVDVKDGQKTGFFLDQKYNRRAAAKLCRGARVLDCFTHTGSFALNAGLAGAEHVLGVDASELGVAQARENAALNGLSDRVEFICEDVFDLLPRLEKQGEKFDVVILDPPAFTKSRSSIKKAVKGYREINLRGMKLVKDGGYLATCSCSHFMDQELFTKTIGQAAQNVHKRLRQVEFRTQAPDHPILWGAGDSYYLKFYVFQVVDEK
;
A
#
# COMPACT_ATOMS: atom_id res chain seq x y z
N MET A 1 -29.76 17.79 11.08
CA MET A 1 -28.97 17.24 12.21
C MET A 1 -29.10 15.74 12.20
N PRO A 2 -28.05 14.96 12.53
CA PRO A 2 -28.16 13.51 12.65
C PRO A 2 -29.28 13.13 13.62
N ASN A 3 -30.08 12.13 13.24
CA ASN A 3 -31.21 11.67 14.05
C ASN A 3 -30.78 10.71 15.17
N ALA A 4 -29.50 10.34 15.26
CA ALA A 4 -28.99 9.41 16.25
C ALA A 4 -27.67 9.88 16.89
N VAL A 5 -27.50 9.47 18.15
CA VAL A 5 -26.34 9.78 18.98
C VAL A 5 -25.75 8.47 19.50
N VAL A 6 -24.46 8.29 19.28
CA VAL A 6 -23.62 7.22 19.86
C VAL A 6 -22.95 7.78 21.11
N THR A 7 -23.19 7.17 22.27
CA THR A 7 -22.52 7.53 23.53
C THR A 7 -21.47 6.49 23.88
N LEU A 8 -20.26 6.95 24.21
CA LEU A 8 -19.16 6.07 24.58
C LEU A 8 -19.19 5.72 26.07
N LYS A 9 -18.65 4.55 26.41
CA LYS A 9 -18.44 4.11 27.81
C LYS A 9 -17.43 5.00 28.51
N LYS A 10 -17.53 5.09 29.82
CA LYS A 10 -16.56 5.77 30.66
C LYS A 10 -15.15 5.19 30.44
N GLY A 11 -14.19 6.05 30.10
CA GLY A 11 -12.81 5.67 29.81
C GLY A 11 -12.54 5.17 28.39
N ALA A 12 -13.59 5.05 27.54
CA ALA A 12 -13.44 4.79 26.11
C ALA A 12 -13.05 6.05 25.31
N GLY A 13 -12.80 5.90 24.01
CA GLY A 13 -12.44 7.00 23.13
C GLY A 13 -11.00 7.54 23.32
N ARG A 14 -10.11 6.80 23.95
CA ARG A 14 -8.71 7.22 24.12
C ARG A 14 -8.01 7.37 22.79
N THR A 15 -8.15 6.41 21.89
CA THR A 15 -7.61 6.45 20.53
C THR A 15 -8.16 7.62 19.75
N LEU A 16 -9.46 7.90 19.91
CA LEU A 16 -10.09 9.05 19.29
C LEU A 16 -9.46 10.37 19.76
N LYS A 17 -9.22 10.53 21.06
CA LYS A 17 -8.56 11.73 21.63
C LYS A 17 -7.12 11.90 21.15
N GLN A 18 -6.45 10.81 20.77
CA GLN A 18 -5.09 10.80 20.24
C GLN A 18 -5.02 10.98 18.71
N GLY A 19 -6.16 11.15 18.03
CA GLY A 19 -6.17 11.33 16.58
C GLY A 19 -6.75 10.17 15.79
N GLY A 20 -7.01 9.02 16.43
CA GLY A 20 -7.58 7.85 15.75
C GLY A 20 -9.01 8.11 15.25
N PRO A 21 -9.38 7.53 14.10
CA PRO A 21 -10.69 7.76 13.48
C PRO A 21 -11.75 6.71 13.85
N TRP A 22 -11.43 5.73 14.72
CA TRP A 22 -12.23 4.52 14.89
C TRP A 22 -12.77 4.37 16.30
N ILE A 23 -14.03 3.90 16.39
CA ILE A 23 -14.70 3.51 17.63
C ILE A 23 -15.18 2.07 17.45
N TYR A 24 -14.75 1.20 18.34
CA TYR A 24 -15.12 -0.21 18.34
C TYR A 24 -16.40 -0.48 19.12
N ASP A 25 -17.06 -1.61 18.86
CA ASP A 25 -18.29 -2.07 19.50
C ASP A 25 -18.19 -2.12 21.02
N ASN A 26 -17.05 -2.54 21.54
CA ASN A 26 -16.80 -2.62 22.98
C ASN A 26 -16.63 -1.25 23.67
N GLU A 27 -16.45 -0.17 22.91
CA GLU A 27 -16.35 1.21 23.39
C GLU A 27 -17.72 1.92 23.47
N VAL A 28 -18.74 1.38 22.80
CA VAL A 28 -20.08 1.97 22.71
C VAL A 28 -20.92 1.57 23.93
N GLU A 29 -21.48 2.57 24.65
CA GLU A 29 -22.45 2.39 25.74
C GLU A 29 -23.86 2.26 25.20
N SER A 30 -24.27 3.20 24.34
CA SER A 30 -25.61 3.22 23.76
C SER A 30 -25.65 3.95 22.43
N ILE A 31 -26.65 3.62 21.62
CA ILE A 31 -27.02 4.37 20.42
C ILE A 31 -28.50 4.75 20.55
N MET A 32 -28.80 6.05 20.59
CA MET A 32 -30.15 6.58 20.75
C MET A 32 -30.57 7.32 19.49
N GLY A 33 -31.86 7.23 19.14
CA GLY A 33 -32.41 7.82 17.92
C GLY A 33 -32.63 6.82 16.80
N SER A 34 -33.14 7.30 15.67
CA SER A 34 -33.40 6.47 14.47
C SER A 34 -32.26 6.62 13.45
N PHE A 35 -31.79 5.50 12.93
CA PHE A 35 -30.77 5.45 11.91
C PHE A 35 -30.83 4.15 11.12
N THR A 36 -30.23 4.14 9.96
CA THR A 36 -29.86 2.98 9.15
C THR A 36 -28.35 2.80 9.17
N GLU A 37 -27.89 1.56 9.03
CA GLU A 37 -26.44 1.29 8.95
C GLU A 37 -25.80 2.09 7.80
N GLY A 38 -24.70 2.77 8.08
CA GLY A 38 -24.04 3.69 7.16
C GLY A 38 -24.46 5.16 7.27
N ASP A 39 -25.44 5.48 8.13
CA ASP A 39 -25.83 6.87 8.37
C ASP A 39 -24.78 7.63 9.18
N ILE A 40 -24.81 8.96 9.05
CA ILE A 40 -24.03 9.88 9.89
C ILE A 40 -24.73 10.00 11.26
N VAL A 41 -23.94 9.81 12.31
CA VAL A 41 -24.38 9.97 13.71
C VAL A 41 -23.50 10.99 14.43
N LEU A 42 -24.05 11.59 15.50
CA LEU A 42 -23.26 12.31 16.48
C LEU A 42 -22.59 11.32 17.44
N VAL A 43 -21.39 11.63 17.86
CA VAL A 43 -20.66 10.86 18.86
C VAL A 43 -20.43 11.71 20.08
N HIS A 44 -20.82 11.19 21.25
CA HIS A 44 -20.61 11.80 22.55
C HIS A 44 -19.74 10.92 23.44
N ASP A 45 -18.99 11.51 24.32
CA ASP A 45 -18.36 10.78 25.42
C ASP A 45 -19.39 10.39 26.48
N PHE A 46 -18.94 9.73 27.55
CA PHE A 46 -19.80 9.23 28.62
C PHE A 46 -20.52 10.33 29.40
N ASP A 47 -20.05 11.58 29.39
CA ASP A 47 -20.65 12.74 30.05
C ASP A 47 -21.52 13.57 29.08
N GLY A 48 -21.70 13.10 27.84
CA GLY A 48 -22.50 13.81 26.84
C GLY A 48 -21.73 14.90 26.09
N TYR A 49 -20.40 15.00 26.26
CA TYR A 49 -19.58 15.93 25.50
C TYR A 49 -19.46 15.47 24.05
N PRO A 50 -19.77 16.33 23.05
CA PRO A 50 -19.72 15.95 21.65
C PRO A 50 -18.28 15.80 21.17
N LEU A 51 -17.98 14.66 20.55
CA LEU A 51 -16.68 14.31 19.99
C LEU A 51 -16.59 14.49 18.47
N GLY A 52 -17.75 14.68 17.81
CA GLY A 52 -17.84 14.86 16.37
C GLY A 52 -18.92 14.01 15.70
N ARG A 53 -18.75 13.75 14.40
CA ARG A 53 -19.68 12.97 13.56
C ARG A 53 -18.95 11.89 12.80
N GLY A 54 -19.63 10.77 12.57
CA GLY A 54 -19.08 9.64 11.82
C GLY A 54 -20.16 8.73 11.25
N PHE A 55 -19.76 7.79 10.42
CA PHE A 55 -20.61 6.72 9.92
C PHE A 55 -20.78 5.64 10.99
N VAL A 56 -22.02 5.21 11.22
CA VAL A 56 -22.32 4.07 12.10
C VAL A 56 -22.56 2.80 11.28
N ASN A 57 -22.00 1.67 11.75
CA ASN A 57 -22.27 0.35 11.19
C ASN A 57 -22.10 -0.73 12.28
N ARG A 58 -23.22 -1.28 12.76
CA ARG A 58 -23.24 -2.33 13.80
C ARG A 58 -22.94 -3.74 13.26
N ASN A 59 -22.90 -3.92 11.92
CA ASN A 59 -22.45 -5.17 11.33
C ASN A 59 -20.94 -5.38 11.54
N SER A 60 -20.20 -4.28 11.73
CA SER A 60 -18.77 -4.28 11.95
C SER A 60 -18.41 -4.11 13.42
N LYS A 61 -17.35 -4.78 13.88
CA LYS A 61 -16.75 -4.48 15.19
C LYS A 61 -16.23 -3.05 15.28
N LEU A 62 -15.89 -2.44 14.15
CA LEU A 62 -15.56 -1.05 14.03
C LEU A 62 -16.86 -0.28 13.77
N THR A 63 -17.55 0.04 14.88
CA THR A 63 -18.94 0.51 14.87
C THR A 63 -19.06 1.93 14.34
N VAL A 64 -18.11 2.82 14.63
CA VAL A 64 -18.14 4.19 14.07
C VAL A 64 -16.80 4.55 13.45
N ARG A 65 -16.85 5.09 12.22
CA ARG A 65 -15.72 5.76 11.56
C ARG A 65 -15.96 7.26 11.54
N MET A 66 -15.11 7.99 12.25
CA MET A 66 -15.23 9.45 12.38
C MET A 66 -14.93 10.14 11.05
N MET A 67 -15.80 11.05 10.65
CA MET A 67 -15.66 11.92 9.48
C MET A 67 -15.14 13.31 9.85
N THR A 68 -15.63 13.84 10.97
CA THR A 68 -15.20 15.13 11.50
C THR A 68 -15.27 15.13 13.02
N ARG A 69 -14.41 15.92 13.65
CA ARG A 69 -14.43 16.19 15.09
C ARG A 69 -15.25 17.42 15.45
N ASP A 70 -15.62 18.18 14.45
CA ASP A 70 -16.51 19.31 14.62
C ASP A 70 -17.97 18.79 14.59
N ARG A 71 -18.68 19.02 15.69
CA ARG A 71 -20.08 18.62 15.85
C ARG A 71 -21.05 19.40 14.96
N ASP A 72 -20.65 20.62 14.57
CA ASP A 72 -21.52 21.55 13.86
C ASP A 72 -21.34 21.39 12.33
N THR A 73 -20.24 20.81 11.87
CA THR A 73 -19.97 20.52 10.46
C THR A 73 -20.89 19.41 9.95
N GLU A 74 -21.69 19.69 8.94
CA GLU A 74 -22.47 18.68 8.23
C GLU A 74 -21.60 17.89 7.25
N VAL A 75 -21.84 16.57 7.19
CA VAL A 75 -21.18 15.70 6.23
C VAL A 75 -22.07 15.59 5.00
N ASP A 76 -22.00 16.62 4.17
CA ASP A 76 -22.73 16.80 2.92
C ASP A 76 -21.81 16.78 1.70
N GLU A 77 -22.34 17.09 0.53
CA GLU A 77 -21.54 17.18 -0.70
C GLU A 77 -20.42 18.20 -0.60
N SER A 78 -20.68 19.37 0.01
CA SER A 78 -19.66 20.42 0.13
C SER A 78 -18.50 20.00 1.01
N PHE A 79 -18.80 19.26 2.10
CA PHE A 79 -17.80 18.65 2.96
C PHE A 79 -16.97 17.60 2.22
N LEU A 80 -17.63 16.70 1.48
CA LEU A 80 -16.94 15.68 0.71
C LEU A 80 -16.07 16.29 -0.39
N ARG A 81 -16.58 17.30 -1.08
CA ARG A 81 -15.82 18.07 -2.09
C ARG A 81 -14.55 18.70 -1.51
N MET A 82 -14.66 19.27 -0.33
CA MET A 82 -13.50 19.83 0.38
C MET A 82 -12.47 18.74 0.71
N ARG A 83 -12.91 17.57 1.25
CA ARG A 83 -12.01 16.45 1.58
C ARG A 83 -11.32 15.89 0.33
N VAL A 84 -12.06 15.64 -0.73
CA VAL A 84 -11.55 15.12 -2.00
C VAL A 84 -10.57 16.12 -2.64
N LYS A 85 -10.92 17.41 -2.65
CA LYS A 85 -10.02 18.47 -3.14
C LYS A 85 -8.72 18.49 -2.34
N ASN A 86 -8.79 18.44 -1.01
CA ASN A 86 -7.60 18.43 -0.16
C ASN A 86 -6.70 17.23 -0.43
N ALA A 87 -7.28 16.04 -0.63
CA ALA A 87 -6.54 14.84 -0.98
C ALA A 87 -5.83 14.98 -2.34
N TRP A 88 -6.51 15.52 -3.36
CA TRP A 88 -5.92 15.75 -4.67
C TRP A 88 -4.82 16.81 -4.65
N GLU A 89 -5.07 17.97 -4.02
CA GLU A 89 -4.08 19.04 -3.87
C GLU A 89 -2.83 18.59 -3.11
N TYR A 90 -3.02 17.71 -2.10
CA TYR A 90 -1.90 17.10 -1.38
C TYR A 90 -1.00 16.33 -2.33
N ARG A 91 -1.56 15.46 -3.20
CA ARG A 91 -0.77 14.68 -4.18
C ARG A 91 0.00 15.56 -5.14
N LYS A 92 -0.65 16.60 -5.67
CA LYS A 92 0.01 17.60 -6.54
C LYS A 92 1.19 18.31 -5.85
N LYS A 93 1.14 18.42 -4.51
CA LYS A 93 2.20 19.09 -3.73
C LYS A 93 3.36 18.19 -3.37
N VAL A 94 3.10 16.92 -3.04
CA VAL A 94 4.12 16.03 -2.45
C VAL A 94 4.72 15.03 -3.41
N MET A 95 4.09 14.82 -4.59
CA MET A 95 4.57 13.89 -5.61
C MET A 95 5.29 14.64 -6.73
N ASP A 96 6.42 14.09 -7.20
CA ASP A 96 7.13 14.61 -8.37
C ASP A 96 6.34 14.38 -9.67
N ASP A 97 5.54 13.31 -9.69
CA ASP A 97 4.74 12.87 -10.82
C ASP A 97 3.44 12.23 -10.32
N ILE A 98 2.32 12.76 -10.80
CA ILE A 98 0.95 12.35 -10.46
C ILE A 98 0.25 11.62 -11.62
N SER A 99 0.99 11.25 -12.66
CA SER A 99 0.43 10.48 -13.79
C SER A 99 -0.18 9.16 -13.33
N SER A 100 0.47 8.52 -12.34
CA SER A 100 -0.06 7.36 -11.61
C SER A 100 0.29 7.49 -10.14
N CYS A 101 -0.75 7.54 -9.30
CA CYS A 101 -0.61 7.74 -7.84
C CYS A 101 -1.88 7.31 -7.11
N ARG A 102 -1.77 7.04 -5.82
CA ARG A 102 -2.92 6.91 -4.93
C ARG A 102 -3.49 8.29 -4.64
N VAL A 103 -4.71 8.55 -5.08
CA VAL A 103 -5.40 9.85 -4.93
C VAL A 103 -6.06 9.97 -3.57
N ILE A 104 -6.68 8.88 -3.07
CA ILE A 104 -7.32 8.82 -1.75
C ILE A 104 -6.79 7.59 -1.01
N PHE A 105 -6.33 7.78 0.22
CA PHE A 105 -5.82 6.73 1.11
C PHE A 105 -6.59 6.69 2.43
N GLY A 106 -7.87 6.38 2.37
CA GLY A 106 -8.73 6.09 3.51
C GLY A 106 -8.66 7.11 4.63
N GLU A 107 -8.36 6.62 5.81
CA GLU A 107 -8.28 7.39 7.04
C GLU A 107 -7.23 8.50 7.00
N ALA A 108 -6.16 8.31 6.23
CA ALA A 108 -5.09 9.30 6.12
C ALA A 108 -5.50 10.54 5.30
N ASP A 109 -6.54 10.41 4.48
CA ASP A 109 -7.17 11.53 3.78
C ASP A 109 -8.53 11.92 4.40
N PHE A 110 -8.83 11.39 5.60
CA PHE A 110 -10.07 11.66 6.31
C PHE A 110 -11.34 11.26 5.52
N LEU A 111 -11.20 10.21 4.69
CA LEU A 111 -12.25 9.54 3.93
C LEU A 111 -12.21 8.03 4.26
N PRO A 112 -12.56 7.65 5.50
CA PRO A 112 -12.28 6.33 6.06
C PRO A 112 -12.90 5.21 5.24
N GLY A 113 -12.05 4.20 4.91
CA GLY A 113 -12.46 3.03 4.17
C GLY A 113 -12.55 3.23 2.64
N LEU A 114 -12.12 4.38 2.10
CA LEU A 114 -12.08 4.64 0.66
C LEU A 114 -10.64 4.69 0.15
N VAL A 115 -10.36 3.93 -0.90
CA VAL A 115 -9.11 4.01 -1.65
C VAL A 115 -9.43 4.36 -3.10
N VAL A 116 -8.69 5.30 -3.66
CA VAL A 116 -8.76 5.62 -5.09
C VAL A 116 -7.35 5.73 -5.65
N ASP A 117 -7.04 4.88 -6.60
CA ASP A 117 -5.79 4.90 -7.36
C ASP A 117 -6.03 5.44 -8.77
N LYS A 118 -5.12 6.25 -9.25
CA LYS A 118 -5.07 6.76 -10.61
C LYS A 118 -3.96 6.03 -11.37
N PHE A 119 -4.30 5.43 -12.49
CA PHE A 119 -3.39 4.82 -13.45
C PHE A 119 -3.57 5.52 -14.80
N ALA A 120 -2.64 6.40 -15.15
CA ALA A 120 -2.74 7.27 -16.32
C ALA A 120 -4.08 8.04 -16.36
N ASP A 121 -5.00 7.65 -17.23
CA ASP A 121 -6.32 8.24 -17.44
C ASP A 121 -7.48 7.41 -16.85
N VAL A 122 -7.18 6.45 -15.97
CA VAL A 122 -8.16 5.56 -15.35
C VAL A 122 -8.12 5.71 -13.82
N LEU A 123 -9.30 5.73 -13.19
CA LEU A 123 -9.43 5.62 -11.73
C LEU A 123 -9.83 4.19 -11.35
N VAL A 124 -9.22 3.69 -10.27
CA VAL A 124 -9.62 2.44 -9.62
C VAL A 124 -10.07 2.74 -8.20
N VAL A 125 -11.30 2.36 -7.89
CA VAL A 125 -11.96 2.67 -6.62
C VAL A 125 -12.12 1.40 -5.80
N GLU A 126 -11.70 1.43 -4.53
CA GLU A 126 -11.96 0.39 -3.56
C GLU A 126 -12.68 1.01 -2.36
N SER A 127 -13.91 0.59 -2.11
CA SER A 127 -14.74 1.03 -0.98
C SER A 127 -14.90 -0.10 0.02
N LEU A 128 -14.41 0.09 1.23
CA LEU A 128 -14.27 -0.94 2.27
C LEU A 128 -15.19 -0.73 3.47
N ALA A 129 -15.93 0.39 3.52
CA ALA A 129 -16.80 0.74 4.64
C ALA A 129 -18.19 1.18 4.15
N LEU A 130 -19.24 0.69 4.82
CA LEU A 130 -20.64 0.89 4.39
C LEU A 130 -21.02 2.37 4.24
N GLY A 131 -20.59 3.21 5.18
CA GLY A 131 -20.95 4.63 5.15
C GLY A 131 -20.39 5.37 3.93
N ILE A 132 -19.09 5.18 3.63
CA ILE A 132 -18.45 5.83 2.49
C ILE A 132 -18.89 5.22 1.15
N ASP A 133 -19.29 3.94 1.14
CA ASP A 133 -19.78 3.24 -0.06
C ASP A 133 -20.98 3.95 -0.68
N ARG A 134 -21.85 4.54 0.15
CA ARG A 134 -23.01 5.34 -0.29
C ARG A 134 -22.63 6.61 -1.06
N PHE A 135 -21.45 7.14 -0.81
CA PHE A 135 -20.96 8.40 -1.40
C PHE A 135 -19.91 8.19 -2.49
N LYS A 136 -19.51 6.95 -2.78
CA LYS A 136 -18.42 6.67 -3.73
C LYS A 136 -18.69 7.22 -5.13
N GLY A 137 -19.93 7.16 -5.62
CA GLY A 137 -20.31 7.73 -6.92
C GLY A 137 -20.10 9.25 -6.97
N MET A 138 -20.64 9.97 -5.98
CA MET A 138 -20.45 11.42 -5.83
C MET A 138 -18.95 11.78 -5.70
N ILE A 139 -18.18 11.02 -4.94
CA ILE A 139 -16.74 11.24 -4.78
C ILE A 139 -16.01 11.07 -6.10
N VAL A 140 -16.35 10.05 -6.87
CA VAL A 140 -15.80 9.82 -8.22
C VAL A 140 -16.11 10.98 -9.16
N ASP A 141 -17.35 11.49 -9.17
CA ASP A 141 -17.75 12.62 -9.98
C ASP A 141 -16.98 13.89 -9.59
N ILE A 142 -16.85 14.17 -8.30
CA ILE A 142 -16.04 15.28 -7.78
C ILE A 142 -14.57 15.15 -8.22
N LEU A 143 -13.98 13.96 -8.15
CA LEU A 143 -12.59 13.72 -8.59
C LEU A 143 -12.43 13.99 -10.09
N LYS A 144 -13.37 13.51 -10.91
CA LYS A 144 -13.35 13.76 -12.36
C LYS A 144 -13.43 15.26 -12.68
N GLU A 145 -14.33 15.98 -12.01
CA GLU A 145 -14.44 17.44 -12.16
C GLU A 145 -13.14 18.18 -11.79
N LEU A 146 -12.53 17.82 -10.65
CA LEU A 146 -11.29 18.45 -10.19
C LEU A 146 -10.12 18.16 -11.14
N MET A 147 -10.01 16.93 -11.63
CA MET A 147 -8.96 16.53 -12.57
C MET A 147 -9.16 17.17 -13.94
N GLU A 148 -10.39 17.27 -14.43
CA GLU A 148 -10.70 17.97 -15.68
C GLU A 148 -10.35 19.46 -15.59
N ALA A 149 -10.60 20.09 -14.44
CA ALA A 149 -10.20 21.49 -14.20
C ALA A 149 -8.66 21.67 -14.23
N ASP A 150 -7.90 20.62 -13.90
CA ASP A 150 -6.44 20.60 -14.02
C ASP A 150 -5.95 20.13 -15.42
N GLY A 151 -6.87 19.92 -16.39
CA GLY A 151 -6.56 19.45 -17.75
C GLY A 151 -6.28 17.93 -17.82
N ILE A 152 -6.70 17.16 -16.83
CA ILE A 152 -6.52 15.72 -16.78
C ILE A 152 -7.86 15.04 -17.04
N HIS A 153 -8.00 14.47 -18.24
CA HIS A 153 -9.20 13.74 -18.62
C HIS A 153 -9.17 12.30 -18.11
N ILE A 154 -10.22 11.85 -17.43
CA ILE A 154 -10.40 10.48 -16.96
C ILE A 154 -11.35 9.74 -17.91
N ARG A 155 -10.81 8.77 -18.68
CA ARG A 155 -11.59 7.99 -19.65
C ARG A 155 -12.48 6.93 -19.02
N GLY A 156 -12.13 6.46 -17.80
CA GLY A 156 -12.92 5.39 -17.18
C GLY A 156 -12.63 5.18 -15.71
N VAL A 157 -13.57 4.51 -15.05
CA VAL A 157 -13.48 4.16 -13.63
C VAL A 157 -13.81 2.68 -13.44
N TYR A 158 -12.96 1.97 -12.70
CA TYR A 158 -13.15 0.57 -12.35
C TYR A 158 -13.25 0.38 -10.84
N GLU A 159 -14.24 -0.38 -10.38
CA GLU A 159 -14.38 -0.70 -8.95
C GLU A 159 -13.72 -2.03 -8.61
N ARG A 160 -12.88 -2.03 -7.59
CA ARG A 160 -12.18 -3.19 -7.00
C ARG A 160 -12.56 -3.36 -5.53
N SER A 161 -13.85 -3.28 -5.24
CA SER A 161 -14.42 -3.48 -3.91
C SER A 161 -14.68 -4.98 -3.63
N ASP A 162 -13.70 -5.85 -3.96
CA ASP A 162 -13.79 -7.31 -3.87
C ASP A 162 -13.06 -7.90 -2.65
N ALA A 163 -12.61 -7.04 -1.71
CA ALA A 163 -11.94 -7.47 -0.48
C ALA A 163 -12.91 -8.11 0.54
N LYS A 164 -12.43 -9.16 1.24
CA LYS A 164 -13.23 -9.89 2.26
C LYS A 164 -13.75 -9.02 3.40
N VAL A 165 -13.09 -7.91 3.70
CA VAL A 165 -13.52 -7.00 4.77
C VAL A 165 -14.91 -6.42 4.52
N ARG A 166 -15.36 -6.33 3.27
CA ARG A 166 -16.73 -5.88 2.95
C ARG A 166 -17.82 -6.77 3.54
N GLU A 167 -17.59 -8.09 3.56
CA GLU A 167 -18.52 -9.04 4.19
C GLU A 167 -18.68 -8.78 5.69
N GLN A 168 -17.60 -8.34 6.37
CA GLN A 168 -17.65 -7.95 7.79
C GLN A 168 -18.36 -6.62 8.02
N GLU A 169 -18.48 -5.80 6.98
CA GLU A 169 -19.25 -4.56 6.97
C GLU A 169 -20.72 -4.76 6.58
N GLY A 170 -21.14 -6.01 6.29
CA GLY A 170 -22.48 -6.33 5.80
C GLY A 170 -22.70 -5.96 4.34
N MET A 171 -21.62 -5.86 3.54
CA MET A 171 -21.66 -5.51 2.12
C MET A 171 -21.25 -6.69 1.25
N GLU A 172 -21.82 -6.74 0.02
CA GLU A 172 -21.36 -7.65 -1.00
C GLU A 172 -20.01 -7.22 -1.58
N ARG A 173 -19.26 -8.19 -2.11
CA ARG A 173 -18.05 -7.89 -2.90
C ARG A 173 -18.48 -7.42 -4.28
N ILE A 174 -17.90 -6.33 -4.75
CA ILE A 174 -18.20 -5.72 -6.04
C ILE A 174 -16.92 -5.57 -6.85
N LYS A 175 -17.02 -5.91 -8.14
CA LYS A 175 -15.97 -5.72 -9.13
C LYS A 175 -16.64 -5.38 -10.46
N GLY A 176 -16.27 -4.24 -11.08
CA GLY A 176 -16.90 -3.82 -12.32
C GLY A 176 -16.62 -2.38 -12.72
N PHE A 177 -17.19 -1.98 -13.84
CA PHE A 177 -17.11 -0.61 -14.32
C PHE A 177 -18.06 0.31 -13.57
N ILE A 178 -17.61 1.51 -13.27
CA ILE A 178 -18.47 2.63 -12.87
C ILE A 178 -18.63 3.52 -14.09
N GLY A 179 -19.79 3.45 -14.74
CA GLY A 179 -20.06 4.08 -16.05
C GLY A 179 -19.71 3.17 -17.23
N GLU A 180 -19.22 3.76 -18.32
CA GLU A 180 -18.98 3.03 -19.57
C GLU A 180 -17.78 2.08 -19.48
N PRO A 181 -17.86 0.89 -20.08
CA PRO A 181 -16.74 -0.05 -20.19
C PRO A 181 -15.58 0.51 -21.01
N PHE A 182 -14.35 0.12 -20.62
CA PHE A 182 -13.12 0.47 -21.31
C PHE A 182 -12.11 -0.68 -21.28
N ASP A 183 -11.01 -0.60 -22.03
CA ASP A 183 -9.91 -1.56 -21.95
C ASP A 183 -9.22 -1.45 -20.60
N THR A 184 -9.27 -2.54 -19.82
CA THR A 184 -8.75 -2.61 -18.45
C THR A 184 -7.23 -2.77 -18.37
N LYS A 185 -6.57 -3.06 -19.51
CA LYS A 185 -5.11 -3.06 -19.61
C LYS A 185 -4.61 -1.64 -19.89
N VAL A 186 -4.08 -1.00 -18.87
CA VAL A 186 -3.68 0.40 -18.89
C VAL A 186 -2.16 0.50 -18.93
N GLU A 187 -1.63 1.27 -19.88
CA GLU A 187 -0.21 1.58 -19.89
C GLU A 187 0.08 2.76 -18.95
N ILE A 188 1.05 2.58 -18.05
CA ILE A 188 1.54 3.64 -17.16
C ILE A 188 3.04 3.84 -17.34
N VAL A 189 3.53 5.01 -16.90
CA VAL A 189 4.97 5.30 -16.79
C VAL A 189 5.29 5.63 -15.34
N GLU A 190 6.27 4.94 -14.76
CA GLU A 190 6.79 5.23 -13.43
C GLU A 190 8.31 5.21 -13.45
N ASN A 191 8.95 6.28 -12.96
CA ASN A 191 10.42 6.43 -12.99
C ASN A 191 11.04 6.27 -14.38
N GLY A 192 10.30 6.55 -15.46
CA GLY A 192 10.71 6.35 -16.84
C GLY A 192 10.50 4.93 -17.38
N VAL A 193 10.07 3.99 -16.55
CA VAL A 193 9.72 2.62 -16.95
C VAL A 193 8.25 2.56 -17.34
N ARG A 194 7.96 1.93 -18.47
CA ARG A 194 6.58 1.67 -18.94
C ARG A 194 6.10 0.33 -18.41
N TYR A 195 4.85 0.28 -17.96
CA TYR A 195 4.21 -0.94 -17.48
C TYR A 195 2.81 -1.07 -18.05
N TYR A 196 2.40 -2.29 -18.35
CA TYR A 196 0.99 -2.62 -18.45
C TYR A 196 0.45 -2.96 -17.06
N VAL A 197 -0.62 -2.29 -16.67
CA VAL A 197 -1.37 -2.53 -15.44
C VAL A 197 -2.75 -3.05 -15.80
N ASP A 198 -3.13 -4.22 -15.30
CA ASP A 198 -4.48 -4.72 -15.44
C ASP A 198 -5.30 -4.32 -14.22
N VAL A 199 -6.16 -3.31 -14.39
CA VAL A 199 -6.99 -2.78 -13.30
C VAL A 199 -8.12 -3.73 -12.91
N LYS A 200 -8.46 -4.69 -13.78
CA LYS A 200 -9.47 -5.71 -13.54
C LYS A 200 -8.92 -6.91 -12.78
N ASP A 201 -7.85 -7.53 -13.29
CA ASP A 201 -7.35 -8.81 -12.78
C ASP A 201 -5.97 -8.73 -12.09
N GLY A 202 -5.34 -7.55 -12.12
CA GLY A 202 -4.10 -7.29 -11.40
C GLY A 202 -4.25 -7.38 -9.88
N GLN A 203 -3.13 -7.54 -9.16
CA GLN A 203 -3.13 -7.59 -7.70
C GLN A 203 -3.56 -6.24 -7.09
N LYS A 204 -4.29 -6.28 -5.98
CA LYS A 204 -4.90 -5.09 -5.34
C LYS A 204 -5.72 -4.30 -6.38
N THR A 205 -5.37 -3.04 -6.59
CA THR A 205 -5.98 -2.14 -7.57
C THR A 205 -5.33 -2.24 -8.96
N GLY A 206 -4.24 -3.02 -9.10
CA GLY A 206 -3.52 -3.26 -10.35
C GLY A 206 -1.99 -3.17 -10.23
N PHE A 207 -1.46 -2.26 -9.42
CA PHE A 207 -0.03 -2.03 -9.25
C PHE A 207 0.31 -1.51 -7.84
N PHE A 208 1.56 -1.72 -7.39
CA PHE A 208 2.03 -1.29 -6.07
C PHE A 208 2.67 0.11 -6.16
N LEU A 209 1.84 1.15 -6.13
CA LEU A 209 2.26 2.54 -6.22
C LEU A 209 3.12 3.01 -5.03
N ASP A 210 2.91 2.39 -3.86
CA ASP A 210 3.59 2.72 -2.61
C ASP A 210 5.12 2.54 -2.64
N GLN A 211 5.64 1.70 -3.56
CA GLN A 211 7.07 1.42 -3.74
C GLN A 211 7.76 2.33 -4.78
N LYS A 212 7.08 3.28 -5.41
CA LYS A 212 7.58 4.13 -6.50
C LYS A 212 8.98 4.68 -6.23
N TYR A 213 9.16 5.33 -5.10
CA TYR A 213 10.44 5.94 -4.75
C TYR A 213 11.47 4.96 -4.19
N ASN A 214 11.04 3.83 -3.65
CA ASN A 214 11.91 2.76 -3.20
C ASN A 214 12.54 2.05 -4.39
N ARG A 215 11.78 1.82 -5.47
CA ARG A 215 12.30 1.32 -6.75
C ARG A 215 13.37 2.25 -7.31
N ARG A 216 13.10 3.57 -7.33
CA ARG A 216 14.07 4.59 -7.77
C ARG A 216 15.33 4.61 -6.90
N ALA A 217 15.19 4.42 -5.59
CA ALA A 217 16.33 4.40 -4.66
C ALA A 217 17.22 3.16 -4.88
N ALA A 218 16.64 1.97 -5.03
CA ALA A 218 17.38 0.75 -5.34
C ALA A 218 18.09 0.85 -6.70
N ALA A 219 17.42 1.38 -7.72
CA ALA A 219 17.94 1.51 -9.09
C ALA A 219 19.25 2.33 -9.18
N LYS A 220 19.43 3.33 -8.30
CA LYS A 220 20.67 4.13 -8.25
C LYS A 220 21.94 3.30 -8.03
N LEU A 221 21.80 2.13 -7.41
CA LEU A 221 22.92 1.23 -7.08
C LEU A 221 23.17 0.16 -8.17
N CYS A 222 22.35 0.15 -9.23
CA CYS A 222 22.33 -0.96 -10.17
C CYS A 222 23.14 -0.75 -11.45
N ARG A 223 23.70 0.45 -11.72
CA ARG A 223 24.47 0.69 -12.94
C ARG A 223 25.71 -0.21 -13.03
N GLY A 224 25.82 -0.99 -14.12
CA GLY A 224 26.89 -1.96 -14.33
C GLY A 224 26.86 -3.15 -13.37
N ALA A 225 25.77 -3.31 -12.61
CA ALA A 225 25.63 -4.34 -11.58
C ALA A 225 24.95 -5.59 -12.13
N ARG A 226 25.30 -6.73 -11.53
CA ARG A 226 24.53 -7.97 -11.60
C ARG A 226 23.52 -7.97 -10.46
N VAL A 227 22.23 -8.00 -10.76
CA VAL A 227 21.12 -7.78 -9.82
C VAL A 227 20.24 -9.02 -9.69
N LEU A 228 19.84 -9.36 -8.47
CA LEU A 228 18.81 -10.35 -8.17
C LEU A 228 17.61 -9.63 -7.54
N ASP A 229 16.44 -9.73 -8.17
CA ASP A 229 15.17 -9.17 -7.67
C ASP A 229 14.21 -10.31 -7.28
N CYS A 230 14.06 -10.54 -5.98
CA CYS A 230 13.21 -11.58 -5.41
C CYS A 230 11.82 -11.03 -5.09
N PHE A 231 10.78 -11.81 -5.43
CA PHE A 231 9.38 -11.40 -5.35
C PHE A 231 9.07 -10.26 -6.32
N THR A 232 9.59 -10.38 -7.53
CA THR A 232 9.61 -9.33 -8.56
C THR A 232 8.21 -8.91 -9.04
N HIS A 233 7.18 -9.75 -8.79
CA HIS A 233 5.80 -9.56 -9.24
C HIS A 233 5.75 -9.33 -10.76
N THR A 234 5.37 -8.13 -11.21
CA THR A 234 5.34 -7.74 -12.64
C THR A 234 6.64 -7.08 -13.11
N GLY A 235 7.76 -7.33 -12.39
CA GLY A 235 9.10 -6.89 -12.77
C GLY A 235 9.47 -5.48 -12.31
N SER A 236 8.74 -4.88 -11.38
CA SER A 236 8.85 -3.45 -11.14
C SER A 236 10.22 -2.99 -10.59
N PHE A 237 10.85 -3.70 -9.65
CA PHE A 237 12.21 -3.40 -9.22
C PHE A 237 13.24 -3.79 -10.28
N ALA A 238 13.09 -4.97 -10.88
CA ALA A 238 14.00 -5.47 -11.92
C ALA A 238 14.09 -4.52 -13.12
N LEU A 239 12.96 -4.00 -13.60
CA LEU A 239 12.91 -3.10 -14.74
C LEU A 239 13.50 -1.71 -14.41
N ASN A 240 13.30 -1.20 -13.20
CA ASN A 240 13.99 0.02 -12.74
C ASN A 240 15.51 -0.19 -12.70
N ALA A 241 15.98 -1.36 -12.24
CA ALA A 241 17.41 -1.70 -12.26
C ALA A 241 17.95 -1.81 -13.70
N GLY A 242 17.21 -2.48 -14.60
CA GLY A 242 17.58 -2.61 -16.02
C GLY A 242 17.66 -1.25 -16.72
N LEU A 243 16.67 -0.37 -16.52
CA LEU A 243 16.65 0.98 -17.09
C LEU A 243 17.79 1.85 -16.54
N ALA A 244 18.18 1.66 -15.27
CA ALA A 244 19.33 2.34 -14.66
C ALA A 244 20.69 1.88 -15.20
N GLY A 245 20.72 0.87 -16.07
CA GLY A 245 21.93 0.37 -16.72
C GLY A 245 22.59 -0.78 -15.99
N ALA A 246 21.84 -1.64 -15.30
CA ALA A 246 22.33 -2.91 -14.80
C ALA A 246 22.90 -3.74 -15.97
N GLU A 247 23.99 -4.48 -15.71
CA GLU A 247 24.58 -5.40 -16.69
C GLU A 247 23.64 -6.58 -16.94
N HIS A 248 23.13 -7.20 -15.87
CA HIS A 248 22.17 -8.29 -15.91
C HIS A 248 21.27 -8.27 -14.69
N VAL A 249 19.98 -8.50 -14.88
CA VAL A 249 18.99 -8.59 -13.82
C VAL A 249 18.25 -9.91 -13.92
N LEU A 250 18.21 -10.67 -12.82
CA LEU A 250 17.36 -11.84 -12.65
C LEU A 250 16.21 -11.50 -11.73
N GLY A 251 14.99 -11.41 -12.28
CA GLY A 251 13.74 -11.25 -11.54
C GLY A 251 13.06 -12.60 -11.26
N VAL A 252 12.60 -12.82 -10.05
CA VAL A 252 12.01 -14.09 -9.63
C VAL A 252 10.69 -13.88 -8.90
N ASP A 253 9.69 -14.63 -9.32
CA ASP A 253 8.38 -14.71 -8.63
C ASP A 253 7.77 -16.11 -8.77
N ALA A 254 6.97 -16.52 -7.82
CA ALA A 254 6.25 -17.79 -7.86
C ALA A 254 4.98 -17.75 -8.73
N SER A 255 4.55 -16.56 -9.17
CA SER A 255 3.36 -16.34 -9.99
C SER A 255 3.69 -16.42 -11.48
N GLU A 256 3.22 -17.45 -12.17
CA GLU A 256 3.36 -17.56 -13.64
C GLU A 256 2.77 -16.35 -14.37
N LEU A 257 1.61 -15.85 -13.92
CA LEU A 257 0.97 -14.67 -14.50
C LEU A 257 1.80 -13.41 -14.26
N GLY A 258 2.37 -13.25 -13.05
CA GLY A 258 3.25 -12.12 -12.72
C GLY A 258 4.50 -12.13 -13.59
N VAL A 259 5.16 -13.29 -13.73
CA VAL A 259 6.35 -13.48 -14.56
C VAL A 259 6.06 -13.26 -16.05
N ALA A 260 4.92 -13.73 -16.55
CA ALA A 260 4.51 -13.48 -17.94
C ALA A 260 4.33 -11.96 -18.19
N GLN A 261 3.68 -11.26 -17.29
CA GLN A 261 3.50 -9.80 -17.39
C GLN A 261 4.83 -9.05 -17.22
N ALA A 262 5.75 -9.53 -16.36
CA ALA A 262 7.08 -8.96 -16.20
C ALA A 262 7.89 -9.06 -17.51
N ARG A 263 7.82 -10.18 -18.22
CA ARG A 263 8.45 -10.35 -19.55
C ARG A 263 7.84 -9.43 -20.60
N GLU A 264 6.52 -9.26 -20.60
CA GLU A 264 5.85 -8.30 -21.47
C GLU A 264 6.30 -6.87 -21.18
N ASN A 265 6.40 -6.50 -19.91
CA ASN A 265 6.91 -5.20 -19.49
C ASN A 265 8.40 -5.00 -19.87
N ALA A 266 9.24 -6.05 -19.82
CA ALA A 266 10.63 -5.97 -20.29
C ALA A 266 10.68 -5.69 -21.80
N ALA A 267 9.87 -6.39 -22.57
CA ALA A 267 9.79 -6.16 -24.03
C ALA A 267 9.30 -4.75 -24.36
N LEU A 268 8.30 -4.24 -23.63
CA LEU A 268 7.76 -2.88 -23.77
C LEU A 268 8.84 -1.80 -23.58
N ASN A 269 9.84 -2.07 -22.75
CA ASN A 269 10.96 -1.16 -22.45
C ASN A 269 12.25 -1.45 -23.23
N GLY A 270 12.26 -2.48 -24.10
CA GLY A 270 13.47 -2.89 -24.82
C GLY A 270 14.57 -3.45 -23.89
N LEU A 271 14.18 -4.10 -22.79
CA LEU A 271 15.09 -4.59 -21.75
C LEU A 271 15.23 -6.12 -21.74
N SER A 272 14.60 -6.84 -22.68
CA SER A 272 14.55 -8.32 -22.69
C SER A 272 15.91 -8.99 -22.84
N ASP A 273 16.92 -8.28 -23.31
CA ASP A 273 18.29 -8.77 -23.48
C ASP A 273 19.11 -8.75 -22.17
N ARG A 274 18.70 -7.97 -21.19
CA ARG A 274 19.41 -7.80 -19.90
C ARG A 274 18.59 -8.09 -18.66
N VAL A 275 17.27 -8.13 -18.76
CA VAL A 275 16.36 -8.43 -17.65
C VAL A 275 15.64 -9.74 -17.93
N GLU A 276 16.05 -10.78 -17.23
CA GLU A 276 15.49 -12.11 -17.30
C GLU A 276 14.49 -12.34 -16.16
N PHE A 277 13.42 -13.09 -16.42
CA PHE A 277 12.44 -13.47 -15.41
C PHE A 277 12.22 -14.98 -15.37
N ILE A 278 12.24 -15.55 -14.16
CA ILE A 278 11.95 -16.97 -13.92
C ILE A 278 10.80 -17.13 -12.94
N CYS A 279 9.98 -18.17 -13.15
CA CYS A 279 8.90 -18.55 -12.25
C CYS A 279 9.41 -19.63 -11.29
N GLU A 280 9.69 -19.26 -10.03
CA GLU A 280 10.21 -20.17 -9.02
C GLU A 280 9.93 -19.62 -7.61
N ASP A 281 9.81 -20.51 -6.62
CA ASP A 281 9.73 -20.11 -5.22
C ASP A 281 11.08 -19.59 -4.73
N VAL A 282 11.09 -18.36 -4.20
CA VAL A 282 12.31 -17.72 -3.69
C VAL A 282 12.96 -18.52 -2.55
N PHE A 283 12.16 -19.22 -1.73
CA PHE A 283 12.68 -20.05 -0.64
C PHE A 283 13.44 -21.28 -1.15
N ASP A 284 13.13 -21.78 -2.35
CA ASP A 284 13.85 -22.86 -3.00
C ASP A 284 15.03 -22.35 -3.84
N LEU A 285 14.84 -21.21 -4.50
CA LEU A 285 15.86 -20.59 -5.36
C LEU A 285 17.08 -20.12 -4.58
N LEU A 286 16.91 -19.37 -3.49
CA LEU A 286 18.04 -18.75 -2.79
C LEU A 286 19.06 -19.79 -2.28
N PRO A 287 18.65 -20.91 -1.65
CA PRO A 287 19.59 -21.99 -1.27
C PRO A 287 20.28 -22.63 -2.47
N ARG A 288 19.60 -22.74 -3.61
CA ARG A 288 20.17 -23.31 -4.85
C ARG A 288 21.25 -22.42 -5.42
N LEU A 289 21.00 -21.11 -5.52
CA LEU A 289 21.99 -20.12 -5.98
C LEU A 289 23.21 -20.07 -5.04
N GLU A 290 22.99 -20.13 -3.72
CA GLU A 290 24.08 -20.20 -2.74
C GLU A 290 24.96 -21.44 -2.97
N LYS A 291 24.36 -22.62 -3.18
CA LYS A 291 25.09 -23.88 -3.45
C LYS A 291 25.87 -23.82 -4.77
N GLN A 292 25.37 -23.06 -5.76
CA GLN A 292 26.05 -22.86 -7.05
C GLN A 292 27.19 -21.82 -6.96
N GLY A 293 27.34 -21.14 -5.81
CA GLY A 293 28.36 -20.10 -5.63
C GLY A 293 28.04 -18.78 -6.33
N GLU A 294 26.75 -18.57 -6.69
CA GLU A 294 26.32 -17.35 -7.36
C GLU A 294 26.48 -16.12 -6.46
N LYS A 295 26.86 -15.00 -7.09
CA LYS A 295 27.03 -13.71 -6.41
C LYS A 295 26.48 -12.58 -7.25
N PHE A 296 25.89 -11.60 -6.54
CA PHE A 296 25.27 -10.41 -7.11
C PHE A 296 25.84 -9.15 -6.47
N ASP A 297 25.90 -8.08 -7.24
CA ASP A 297 26.28 -6.76 -6.71
C ASP A 297 25.14 -6.14 -5.90
N VAL A 298 23.89 -6.41 -6.31
CA VAL A 298 22.67 -5.95 -5.64
C VAL A 298 21.68 -7.10 -5.52
N VAL A 299 21.13 -7.31 -4.32
CA VAL A 299 20.00 -8.22 -4.06
C VAL A 299 18.84 -7.41 -3.52
N ILE A 300 17.66 -7.60 -4.10
CA ILE A 300 16.42 -6.93 -3.72
C ILE A 300 15.44 -7.98 -3.19
N LEU A 301 14.87 -7.73 -2.00
CA LEU A 301 13.93 -8.59 -1.33
C LEU A 301 12.66 -7.80 -1.01
N ASP A 302 11.60 -7.95 -1.81
CA ASP A 302 10.28 -7.32 -1.60
C ASP A 302 9.18 -8.37 -1.39
N PRO A 303 9.25 -9.15 -0.28
CA PRO A 303 8.32 -10.24 -0.05
C PRO A 303 6.90 -9.74 0.24
N PRO A 304 5.88 -10.57 -0.02
CA PRO A 304 4.53 -10.32 0.46
C PRO A 304 4.51 -10.24 2.00
N ALA A 305 3.45 -9.68 2.57
CA ALA A 305 3.28 -9.62 4.02
C ALA A 305 3.23 -11.05 4.62
N PHE A 306 4.29 -11.45 5.32
CA PHE A 306 4.37 -12.79 5.95
C PHE A 306 3.48 -12.91 7.19
N THR A 307 2.94 -11.80 7.70
CA THR A 307 1.96 -11.83 8.78
C THR A 307 0.83 -10.83 8.55
N LYS A 308 -0.40 -11.29 8.83
CA LYS A 308 -1.63 -10.50 8.82
C LYS A 308 -2.28 -10.46 10.20
N SER A 309 -1.64 -11.04 11.23
CA SER A 309 -2.16 -11.12 12.60
C SER A 309 -1.05 -11.20 13.63
N ARG A 310 -1.34 -10.78 14.86
CA ARG A 310 -0.38 -10.91 15.98
C ARG A 310 0.04 -12.35 16.24
N SER A 311 -0.85 -13.33 16.04
CA SER A 311 -0.57 -14.75 16.27
C SER A 311 0.48 -15.33 15.30
N SER A 312 0.66 -14.76 14.12
CA SER A 312 1.61 -15.22 13.10
C SER A 312 2.95 -14.48 13.08
N ILE A 313 3.20 -13.53 13.99
CA ILE A 313 4.44 -12.75 14.05
C ILE A 313 5.69 -13.65 14.14
N LYS A 314 5.68 -14.66 15.02
CA LYS A 314 6.83 -15.57 15.17
C LYS A 314 7.19 -16.31 13.87
N LYS A 315 6.19 -16.71 13.09
CA LYS A 315 6.39 -17.35 11.78
C LYS A 315 6.96 -16.34 10.77
N ALA A 316 6.44 -15.11 10.77
CA ALA A 316 6.93 -14.05 9.91
C ALA A 316 8.39 -13.69 10.19
N VAL A 317 8.79 -13.55 11.46
CA VAL A 317 10.19 -13.32 11.86
C VAL A 317 11.12 -14.39 11.29
N LYS A 318 10.71 -15.66 11.34
CA LYS A 318 11.51 -16.75 10.74
C LYS A 318 11.65 -16.58 9.22
N GLY A 319 10.56 -16.26 8.51
CA GLY A 319 10.59 -16.06 7.07
C GLY A 319 11.46 -14.87 6.67
N TYR A 320 11.28 -13.71 7.30
CA TYR A 320 12.12 -12.52 7.05
C TYR A 320 13.59 -12.77 7.37
N ARG A 321 13.89 -13.47 8.47
CA ARG A 321 15.27 -13.83 8.82
C ARG A 321 15.90 -14.74 7.76
N GLU A 322 15.18 -15.76 7.29
CA GLU A 322 15.68 -16.70 6.30
C GLU A 322 16.01 -16.02 4.96
N ILE A 323 15.08 -15.24 4.39
CA ILE A 323 15.33 -14.58 3.10
C ILE A 323 16.46 -13.55 3.19
N ASN A 324 16.54 -12.78 4.31
CA ASN A 324 17.61 -11.80 4.49
C ASN A 324 18.96 -12.47 4.69
N LEU A 325 19.02 -13.56 5.45
CA LEU A 325 20.22 -14.39 5.63
C LEU A 325 20.74 -14.90 4.29
N ARG A 326 19.85 -15.51 3.48
CA ARG A 326 20.20 -16.03 2.14
C ARG A 326 20.58 -14.91 1.18
N GLY A 327 19.81 -13.83 1.17
CA GLY A 327 20.13 -12.66 0.35
C GLY A 327 21.52 -12.11 0.64
N MET A 328 21.91 -11.95 1.91
CA MET A 328 23.25 -11.48 2.30
C MET A 328 24.37 -12.43 1.86
N LYS A 329 24.13 -13.75 1.88
CA LYS A 329 25.11 -14.72 1.36
C LYS A 329 25.33 -14.59 -0.13
N LEU A 330 24.32 -14.15 -0.88
CA LEU A 330 24.40 -13.95 -2.33
C LEU A 330 24.98 -12.59 -2.73
N VAL A 331 25.03 -11.63 -1.82
CA VAL A 331 25.68 -10.34 -2.07
C VAL A 331 27.20 -10.49 -2.05
N LYS A 332 27.90 -9.89 -3.04
CA LYS A 332 29.36 -9.74 -3.04
C LYS A 332 29.82 -8.90 -1.84
N ASP A 333 31.04 -9.09 -1.37
CA ASP A 333 31.64 -8.20 -0.37
C ASP A 333 31.64 -6.75 -0.88
N GLY A 334 31.07 -5.83 -0.10
CA GLY A 334 30.89 -4.43 -0.48
C GLY A 334 29.65 -4.16 -1.37
N GLY A 335 28.91 -5.19 -1.78
CA GLY A 335 27.66 -5.05 -2.54
C GLY A 335 26.49 -4.62 -1.66
N TYR A 336 25.27 -4.60 -2.21
CA TYR A 336 24.09 -4.00 -1.58
C TYR A 336 22.93 -4.96 -1.43
N LEU A 337 22.23 -4.83 -0.32
CA LEU A 337 20.95 -5.49 -0.05
C LEU A 337 19.87 -4.43 0.12
N ALA A 338 18.84 -4.46 -0.74
CA ALA A 338 17.59 -3.74 -0.53
C ALA A 338 16.55 -4.73 0.02
N THR A 339 15.94 -4.43 1.15
CA THR A 339 14.99 -5.35 1.80
C THR A 339 13.80 -4.60 2.39
N CYS A 340 12.61 -5.18 2.22
CA CYS A 340 11.37 -4.56 2.66
C CYS A 340 10.53 -5.47 3.56
N SER A 341 9.63 -4.82 4.30
CA SER A 341 8.46 -5.44 4.92
C SER A 341 7.25 -4.52 4.76
N CYS A 342 6.20 -5.00 4.11
CA CYS A 342 4.91 -4.34 4.03
C CYS A 342 3.92 -4.81 5.11
N SER A 343 4.37 -5.56 6.10
CA SER A 343 3.54 -6.10 7.17
C SER A 343 3.40 -5.09 8.31
N HIS A 344 2.16 -4.72 8.65
CA HIS A 344 1.87 -3.84 9.79
C HIS A 344 2.38 -4.42 11.12
N PHE A 345 2.23 -5.74 11.34
CA PHE A 345 2.67 -6.43 12.55
C PHE A 345 4.18 -6.70 12.64
N MET A 346 4.93 -6.39 11.60
CA MET A 346 6.38 -6.36 11.59
C MET A 346 6.81 -4.89 11.69
N ASP A 347 6.81 -4.35 12.92
CA ASP A 347 7.23 -2.98 13.14
C ASP A 347 8.71 -2.77 12.81
N GLN A 348 9.14 -1.52 12.83
CA GLN A 348 10.50 -1.15 12.43
C GLN A 348 11.56 -1.78 13.34
N GLU A 349 11.33 -1.79 14.66
CA GLU A 349 12.28 -2.34 15.64
C GLU A 349 12.43 -3.86 15.44
N LEU A 350 11.31 -4.58 15.33
CA LEU A 350 11.33 -6.02 15.13
C LEU A 350 11.97 -6.38 13.79
N PHE A 351 11.71 -5.61 12.72
CA PHE A 351 12.30 -5.84 11.40
C PHE A 351 13.81 -5.65 11.42
N THR A 352 14.31 -4.54 11.96
CA THR A 352 15.75 -4.26 12.06
C THR A 352 16.48 -5.27 12.94
N LYS A 353 15.89 -5.66 14.08
CA LYS A 353 16.39 -6.74 14.92
C LYS A 353 16.52 -8.06 14.15
N THR A 354 15.50 -8.39 13.35
CA THR A 354 15.47 -9.62 12.55
C THR A 354 16.59 -9.62 11.49
N ILE A 355 16.78 -8.50 10.79
CA ILE A 355 17.87 -8.33 9.80
C ILE A 355 19.23 -8.41 10.47
N GLY A 356 19.41 -7.73 11.64
CA GLY A 356 20.67 -7.77 12.41
C GLY A 356 21.03 -9.18 12.84
N GLN A 357 20.07 -9.98 13.31
CA GLN A 357 20.28 -11.38 13.62
C GLN A 357 20.66 -12.23 12.39
N ALA A 358 20.03 -11.97 11.24
CA ALA A 358 20.40 -12.62 10.00
C ALA A 358 21.85 -12.33 9.60
N ALA A 359 22.28 -11.07 9.71
CA ALA A 359 23.65 -10.64 9.40
C ALA A 359 24.68 -11.32 10.31
N GLN A 360 24.43 -11.35 11.63
CA GLN A 360 25.29 -12.06 12.61
C GLN A 360 25.45 -13.55 12.24
N ASN A 361 24.37 -14.22 11.86
CA ASN A 361 24.39 -15.63 11.54
C ASN A 361 25.23 -15.99 10.27
N VAL A 362 25.52 -15.00 9.44
CA VAL A 362 26.33 -15.17 8.21
C VAL A 362 27.65 -14.41 8.26
N HIS A 363 28.03 -13.90 9.43
CA HIS A 363 29.27 -13.14 9.64
C HIS A 363 29.41 -11.96 8.67
N LYS A 364 28.31 -11.21 8.46
CA LYS A 364 28.28 -9.99 7.65
C LYS A 364 28.06 -8.77 8.53
N ARG A 365 28.65 -7.65 8.11
CA ARG A 365 28.38 -6.33 8.70
C ARG A 365 27.53 -5.52 7.71
N LEU A 366 26.59 -4.76 8.26
CA LEU A 366 25.68 -3.94 7.48
C LEU A 366 25.95 -2.46 7.74
N ARG A 367 26.17 -1.70 6.68
CA ARG A 367 26.15 -0.24 6.70
C ARG A 367 24.84 0.24 6.12
N GLN A 368 23.99 0.86 6.92
CA GLN A 368 22.73 1.41 6.42
C GLN A 368 23.03 2.57 5.47
N VAL A 369 22.57 2.45 4.23
CA VAL A 369 22.66 3.48 3.20
C VAL A 369 21.41 4.35 3.22
N GLU A 370 20.24 3.72 3.30
CA GLU A 370 18.96 4.40 3.22
C GLU A 370 17.89 3.68 4.06
N PHE A 371 16.98 4.45 4.63
CA PHE A 371 15.72 3.99 5.18
C PHE A 371 14.58 4.79 4.56
N ARG A 372 13.56 4.12 4.08
CA ARG A 372 12.39 4.72 3.46
C ARG A 372 11.11 4.02 3.91
N THR A 373 10.01 4.70 3.73
CA THR A 373 8.66 4.21 3.96
C THR A 373 7.89 4.12 2.62
N GLN A 374 6.58 4.00 2.68
CA GLN A 374 5.72 4.13 1.51
C GLN A 374 5.85 5.52 0.87
N ALA A 375 5.55 5.58 -0.42
CA ALA A 375 5.56 6.84 -1.17
C ALA A 375 4.58 7.86 -0.56
N PRO A 376 4.82 9.19 -0.70
CA PRO A 376 4.00 10.23 -0.06
C PRO A 376 2.52 10.24 -0.46
N ASP A 377 2.14 9.65 -1.58
CA ASP A 377 0.74 9.46 -1.98
C ASP A 377 0.00 8.41 -1.10
N HIS A 378 0.74 7.68 -0.27
CA HIS A 378 0.24 6.82 0.80
C HIS A 378 0.60 7.45 2.17
N PRO A 379 -0.02 8.57 2.54
CA PRO A 379 0.41 9.34 3.70
C PRO A 379 0.33 8.54 5.00
N ILE A 380 1.30 8.80 5.89
CA ILE A 380 1.31 8.27 7.25
C ILE A 380 0.61 9.30 8.14
N LEU A 381 -0.57 8.97 8.63
CA LEU A 381 -1.31 9.82 9.55
C LEU A 381 -0.85 9.56 10.98
N TRP A 382 -0.25 10.55 11.61
CA TRP A 382 0.14 10.48 13.01
C TRP A 382 -1.09 10.39 13.91
N GLY A 383 -1.07 9.44 14.85
CA GLY A 383 -2.23 9.09 15.67
C GLY A 383 -3.12 7.97 15.09
N ALA A 384 -2.94 7.60 13.81
CA ALA A 384 -3.56 6.43 13.19
C ALA A 384 -2.46 5.45 12.76
N GLY A 385 -2.00 4.62 13.71
CA GLY A 385 -0.83 3.74 13.54
C GLY A 385 -0.94 2.76 12.38
N ASP A 386 -2.14 2.43 11.95
CA ASP A 386 -2.39 1.49 10.84
C ASP A 386 -1.99 2.06 9.47
N SER A 387 -1.83 3.37 9.34
CA SER A 387 -1.36 4.02 8.11
C SER A 387 0.12 3.79 7.80
N TYR A 388 0.95 3.45 8.82
CA TYR A 388 2.36 3.12 8.64
C TYR A 388 2.57 1.62 8.54
N TYR A 389 2.93 1.12 7.35
CA TYR A 389 3.07 -0.32 7.12
C TYR A 389 4.34 -0.72 6.34
N LEU A 390 4.93 0.16 5.53
CA LEU A 390 6.06 -0.17 4.69
C LEU A 390 7.39 0.29 5.31
N LYS A 391 8.32 -0.63 5.45
CA LYS A 391 9.71 -0.41 5.86
C LYS A 391 10.61 -0.92 4.75
N PHE A 392 11.41 -0.04 4.18
CA PHE A 392 12.37 -0.32 3.12
C PHE A 392 13.76 0.12 3.56
N TYR A 393 14.70 -0.79 3.55
CA TYR A 393 16.10 -0.53 3.88
C TYR A 393 17.03 -0.86 2.73
N VAL A 394 18.06 -0.06 2.57
CA VAL A 394 19.23 -0.38 1.75
C VAL A 394 20.44 -0.46 2.66
N PHE A 395 21.17 -1.57 2.57
CA PHE A 395 22.41 -1.81 3.28
C PHE A 395 23.54 -2.11 2.31
N GLN A 396 24.73 -1.57 2.58
CA GLN A 396 25.95 -2.16 2.06
C GLN A 396 26.31 -3.36 2.94
N VAL A 397 26.60 -4.50 2.30
CA VAL A 397 26.94 -5.76 2.96
C VAL A 397 28.44 -5.96 2.88
N VAL A 398 29.11 -6.11 4.03
CA VAL A 398 30.57 -6.24 4.11
C VAL A 398 30.91 -7.50 4.90
N ASP A 399 31.93 -8.23 4.44
CA ASP A 399 32.43 -9.40 5.14
C ASP A 399 33.09 -8.99 6.47
N GLU A 400 32.74 -9.72 7.54
CA GLU A 400 33.47 -9.59 8.80
C GLU A 400 34.77 -10.38 8.69
N LYS A 401 35.90 -9.66 8.57
CA LYS A 401 37.25 -10.24 8.51
C LYS A 401 37.87 -10.30 9.89
#